data_5106040b88c10dfe8b974dbe449c71aa
#
_entry.id   5106040b88c10dfe8b974dbe449c71aa
#
_cell.length_a   1.000
_cell.length_b   1.000
_cell.length_c   1.000
_cell.angle_alpha   90.00
_cell.angle_beta   90.00
_cell.angle_gamma   90.00
#
_symmetry.space_group_name_H-M   'P 1'
#
loop_
_entity.id
_entity.type
_entity.pdbx_description
1 polymer ?
#
loop_
_entity_poly.entity_id
_entity_poly.type
_entity_poly.pdbx_seq_one_letter_code
_entity_poly.pdbx_strand_id
1 'polypeptide(L)'
;MTTDRPGHPGWEVVVGLEVHCELSTETKLFCSCPNAFGAEPNTNVCPVCLGLPGSLPVLNARAVEFAVRIGVALGSRVEASIFHRKNYFYPDMPKDYQISQYDEPINVGGCVELADGSRIGIVRAHIEEDTGKTTHVGGGGRIHDADYALVDYNRAGVPLVEIVSAPDIRSADQARSYVNELRAILIATGASDGRMEEGSLRIDANISVRPAGSDEYGTRCEVKNLNSLRSLGRAVDYEAVRQIEVLAAGGTVVQETRHWNEEEGRTSSLRSKEEAFDYRYFAEPDLVPLAPSEAEIDAVTADLGPLPAARRHRLGELVGTDGSPIPVDQLATVVGLGLDDLVLGAVGHGADPRLALARAANEAANRPAEARSLDPVAFAELITLEAAGQLSATQSKAVLAAMLEGGGEPRQIAARLGFEALGDAELEAAIDAALAAHPAEWARFKGGDAKVAQFLLGEVMRATRGRANGKVVAASLEARRS
;
A
#
# COMPACT_ATOMS: atom_id res chain seq x y z
N MET A 1 17.24 2.98 -24.94
CA MET A 1 18.27 3.03 -23.90
C MET A 1 17.94 1.91 -22.94
N THR A 2 18.69 0.81 -22.99
CA THR A 2 18.54 -0.33 -22.10
C THR A 2 19.02 0.07 -20.70
N THR A 3 18.09 0.28 -19.81
CA THR A 3 18.42 0.47 -18.38
C THR A 3 18.80 -0.88 -17.82
N ASP A 4 20.09 -1.06 -17.54
CA ASP A 4 20.62 -2.13 -16.69
C ASP A 4 19.95 -2.00 -15.32
N ARG A 5 18.89 -2.79 -15.06
CA ARG A 5 18.26 -2.87 -13.74
C ARG A 5 19.08 -3.83 -12.87
N PRO A 6 19.42 -3.47 -11.64
CA PRO A 6 20.15 -4.37 -10.75
C PRO A 6 19.26 -5.58 -10.40
N GLY A 7 19.71 -6.79 -10.69
CA GLY A 7 19.04 -8.00 -10.27
C GLY A 7 19.50 -9.26 -11.01
N HIS A 8 19.32 -9.33 -12.33
CA HIS A 8 19.59 -10.56 -13.07
C HIS A 8 20.15 -10.25 -14.47
N PRO A 9 21.47 -10.09 -14.62
CA PRO A 9 22.08 -9.78 -15.92
C PRO A 9 21.64 -10.77 -17.00
N GLY A 10 21.10 -10.26 -18.11
CA GLY A 10 20.65 -11.08 -19.24
C GLY A 10 19.24 -11.69 -19.10
N TRP A 11 18.54 -11.45 -18.01
CA TRP A 11 17.18 -11.94 -17.78
C TRP A 11 16.21 -10.83 -17.42
N GLU A 12 14.97 -10.97 -17.80
CA GLU A 12 13.85 -10.12 -17.40
C GLU A 12 12.84 -10.94 -16.60
N VAL A 13 12.45 -10.43 -15.44
CA VAL A 13 11.36 -10.99 -14.62
C VAL A 13 10.03 -10.48 -15.14
N VAL A 14 9.05 -11.36 -15.25
CA VAL A 14 7.69 -11.06 -15.67
C VAL A 14 6.72 -11.58 -14.62
N VAL A 15 5.94 -10.66 -14.03
CA VAL A 15 4.97 -11.01 -12.98
C VAL A 15 3.60 -10.48 -13.34
N GLY A 16 2.59 -11.34 -13.18
CA GLY A 16 1.18 -10.98 -13.10
C GLY A 16 0.66 -11.34 -11.72
N LEU A 17 -0.25 -10.53 -11.18
CA LEU A 17 -0.84 -10.76 -9.86
C LEU A 17 -2.34 -10.99 -9.97
N GLU A 18 -2.83 -11.92 -9.18
CA GLU A 18 -4.24 -12.16 -8.90
C GLU A 18 -4.50 -11.71 -7.47
N VAL A 19 -5.37 -10.71 -7.31
CA VAL A 19 -5.67 -10.12 -6.01
C VAL A 19 -7.13 -10.34 -5.69
N HIS A 20 -7.39 -11.13 -4.64
CA HIS A 20 -8.72 -11.37 -4.12
C HIS A 20 -9.03 -10.38 -3.01
N CYS A 21 -10.12 -9.65 -3.17
CA CYS A 21 -10.55 -8.59 -2.28
C CYS A 21 -11.90 -8.95 -1.67
N GLU A 22 -11.97 -9.16 -0.35
CA GLU A 22 -13.24 -9.29 0.35
C GLU A 22 -13.96 -7.95 0.37
N LEU A 23 -15.25 -7.96 0.01
CA LEU A 23 -16.07 -6.76 -0.05
C LEU A 23 -16.70 -6.45 1.32
N SER A 24 -16.70 -5.19 1.70
CA SER A 24 -17.26 -4.67 2.96
C SER A 24 -18.80 -4.61 2.93
N THR A 25 -19.43 -5.73 2.59
CA THR A 25 -20.89 -5.87 2.63
C THR A 25 -21.35 -6.30 4.02
N GLU A 26 -22.58 -5.98 4.41
CA GLU A 26 -23.16 -6.44 5.68
C GLU A 26 -23.51 -7.93 5.66
N THR A 27 -23.81 -8.46 4.48
CA THR A 27 -24.21 -9.86 4.29
C THR A 27 -23.40 -10.54 3.21
N LYS A 28 -23.45 -11.86 3.19
CA LYS A 28 -22.80 -12.69 2.16
C LYS A 28 -23.35 -12.41 0.76
N LEU A 29 -22.67 -12.96 -0.26
CA LEU A 29 -22.96 -12.67 -1.67
C LEU A 29 -24.36 -13.13 -2.11
N PHE A 30 -24.82 -14.29 -1.62
CA PHE A 30 -26.05 -14.91 -2.09
C PHE A 30 -27.07 -15.22 -0.99
N CYS A 31 -26.84 -14.76 0.24
CA CYS A 31 -27.74 -14.98 1.37
C CYS A 31 -27.64 -13.85 2.41
N SER A 32 -28.53 -13.84 3.38
CA SER A 32 -28.60 -12.86 4.46
C SER A 32 -27.71 -13.16 5.68
N CYS A 33 -26.85 -14.20 5.63
CA CYS A 33 -25.89 -14.43 6.70
C CYS A 33 -24.95 -13.24 6.87
N PRO A 34 -24.60 -12.85 8.11
CA PRO A 34 -23.66 -11.76 8.34
C PRO A 34 -22.30 -12.03 7.67
N ASN A 35 -21.73 -10.99 7.06
CA ASN A 35 -20.35 -10.96 6.62
C ASN A 35 -19.52 -10.33 7.74
N ALA A 36 -19.15 -11.10 8.75
CA ALA A 36 -18.46 -10.62 9.94
C ALA A 36 -17.26 -11.52 10.28
N PHE A 37 -16.10 -10.87 10.47
CA PHE A 37 -14.88 -11.55 10.90
C PHE A 37 -14.92 -11.89 12.40
N GLY A 38 -14.35 -13.04 12.79
CA GLY A 38 -14.11 -13.40 14.19
C GLY A 38 -15.31 -14.01 14.94
N ALA A 39 -16.40 -14.35 14.25
CA ALA A 39 -17.50 -15.11 14.85
C ALA A 39 -17.08 -16.56 15.19
N GLU A 40 -17.76 -17.18 16.16
CA GLU A 40 -17.57 -18.60 16.48
C GLU A 40 -17.74 -19.46 15.22
N PRO A 41 -16.88 -20.48 15.00
CA PRO A 41 -16.92 -21.31 13.79
C PRO A 41 -18.31 -21.89 13.49
N ASN A 42 -18.72 -21.83 12.24
CA ASN A 42 -19.97 -22.39 11.72
C ASN A 42 -21.25 -21.79 12.34
N THR A 43 -21.21 -20.54 12.85
CA THR A 43 -22.38 -19.84 13.37
C THR A 43 -23.04 -18.92 12.34
N ASN A 44 -22.30 -18.44 11.33
CA ASN A 44 -22.80 -17.60 10.22
C ASN A 44 -23.10 -18.45 8.98
N VAL A 45 -23.95 -19.44 9.11
CA VAL A 45 -24.29 -20.38 8.03
C VAL A 45 -25.81 -20.54 7.89
N CYS A 46 -26.27 -20.78 6.67
CA CYS A 46 -27.67 -21.05 6.35
C CYS A 46 -27.77 -22.06 5.22
N PRO A 47 -28.99 -22.58 4.91
CA PRO A 47 -29.19 -23.52 3.81
C PRO A 47 -28.60 -23.07 2.46
N VAL A 48 -28.62 -21.77 2.15
CA VAL A 48 -28.11 -21.24 0.87
C VAL A 48 -26.59 -21.36 0.79
N CYS A 49 -25.84 -20.81 1.76
CA CYS A 49 -24.38 -20.85 1.73
C CYS A 49 -23.83 -22.28 1.95
N LEU A 50 -24.62 -23.19 2.53
CA LEU A 50 -24.30 -24.61 2.63
C LEU A 50 -24.74 -25.44 1.40
N GLY A 51 -25.45 -24.83 0.44
CA GLY A 51 -25.90 -25.52 -0.77
C GLY A 51 -26.92 -26.63 -0.52
N LEU A 52 -27.76 -26.50 0.52
CA LEU A 52 -28.76 -27.53 0.83
C LEU A 52 -29.82 -27.59 -0.27
N PRO A 53 -30.38 -28.78 -0.53
CA PRO A 53 -31.40 -28.98 -1.58
C PRO A 53 -32.60 -28.02 -1.42
N GLY A 54 -32.97 -27.35 -2.51
CA GLY A 54 -34.12 -26.43 -2.54
C GLY A 54 -33.78 -24.99 -2.13
N SER A 55 -32.55 -24.68 -1.72
CA SER A 55 -32.11 -23.30 -1.49
C SER A 55 -31.66 -22.64 -2.78
N LEU A 56 -32.04 -21.37 -2.99
CA LEU A 56 -31.67 -20.59 -4.17
C LEU A 56 -30.84 -19.36 -3.78
N PRO A 57 -29.85 -18.97 -4.59
CA PRO A 57 -29.04 -17.78 -4.36
C PRO A 57 -29.87 -16.51 -4.60
N VAL A 58 -29.63 -15.48 -3.77
CA VAL A 58 -30.16 -14.12 -3.97
C VAL A 58 -28.98 -13.16 -3.97
N LEU A 59 -28.71 -12.56 -5.12
CA LEU A 59 -27.53 -11.70 -5.31
C LEU A 59 -27.59 -10.44 -4.43
N ASN A 60 -26.49 -10.16 -3.74
CA ASN A 60 -26.30 -8.95 -2.94
C ASN A 60 -26.03 -7.75 -3.85
N ALA A 61 -26.98 -6.82 -3.95
CA ALA A 61 -26.87 -5.62 -4.78
C ALA A 61 -25.67 -4.73 -4.38
N ARG A 62 -25.32 -4.68 -3.09
CA ARG A 62 -24.16 -3.89 -2.62
C ARG A 62 -22.84 -4.47 -3.11
N ALA A 63 -22.72 -5.79 -3.25
CA ALA A 63 -21.54 -6.42 -3.82
C ALA A 63 -21.37 -6.04 -5.31
N VAL A 64 -22.47 -5.97 -6.06
CA VAL A 64 -22.45 -5.50 -7.46
C VAL A 64 -22.03 -4.02 -7.52
N GLU A 65 -22.62 -3.17 -6.68
CA GLU A 65 -22.23 -1.76 -6.61
C GLU A 65 -20.72 -1.59 -6.30
N PHE A 66 -20.18 -2.33 -5.34
CA PHE A 66 -18.75 -2.31 -5.03
C PHE A 66 -17.90 -2.78 -6.21
N ALA A 67 -18.32 -3.81 -6.94
CA ALA A 67 -17.61 -4.26 -8.13
C ALA A 67 -17.58 -3.19 -9.24
N VAL A 68 -18.69 -2.47 -9.45
CA VAL A 68 -18.76 -1.32 -10.37
C VAL A 68 -17.84 -0.20 -9.88
N ARG A 69 -17.84 0.14 -8.58
CA ARG A 69 -16.96 1.16 -8.00
C ARG A 69 -15.47 0.81 -8.21
N ILE A 70 -15.10 -0.44 -8.01
CA ILE A 70 -13.74 -0.93 -8.29
C ILE A 70 -13.43 -0.78 -9.77
N GLY A 71 -14.33 -1.21 -10.67
CA GLY A 71 -14.13 -1.11 -12.11
C GLY A 71 -13.92 0.33 -12.56
N VAL A 72 -14.77 1.25 -12.14
CA VAL A 72 -14.64 2.69 -12.45
C VAL A 72 -13.31 3.25 -11.91
N ALA A 73 -12.94 2.90 -10.66
CA ALA A 73 -11.70 3.37 -10.05
C ALA A 73 -10.44 2.86 -10.76
N LEU A 74 -10.50 1.66 -11.36
CA LEU A 74 -9.40 1.08 -12.16
C LEU A 74 -9.42 1.58 -13.63
N GLY A 75 -10.42 2.36 -14.03
CA GLY A 75 -10.61 2.77 -15.43
C GLY A 75 -10.97 1.60 -16.35
N SER A 76 -11.59 0.56 -15.79
CA SER A 76 -12.12 -0.58 -16.56
C SER A 76 -13.42 -0.19 -17.26
N ARG A 77 -13.72 -0.90 -18.36
CA ARG A 77 -15.09 -0.89 -18.91
C ARG A 77 -15.97 -1.79 -18.07
N VAL A 78 -17.07 -1.25 -17.56
CA VAL A 78 -18.11 -2.03 -16.90
C VAL A 78 -19.00 -2.63 -17.99
N GLU A 79 -19.08 -3.97 -18.03
CA GLU A 79 -19.75 -4.73 -19.09
C GLU A 79 -20.94 -5.53 -18.52
N ALA A 80 -21.83 -5.95 -19.39
CA ALA A 80 -22.79 -6.97 -19.03
C ALA A 80 -22.06 -8.28 -18.68
N SER A 81 -22.57 -9.00 -17.69
CA SER A 81 -21.91 -10.17 -17.12
C SER A 81 -22.88 -11.25 -16.73
N ILE A 82 -22.44 -12.50 -16.73
CA ILE A 82 -23.17 -13.65 -16.22
C ILE A 82 -22.36 -14.39 -15.17
N PHE A 83 -23.06 -14.99 -14.22
CA PHE A 83 -22.43 -15.89 -13.26
C PHE A 83 -22.33 -17.29 -13.82
N HIS A 84 -21.25 -17.98 -13.47
CA HIS A 84 -20.95 -19.36 -13.81
C HIS A 84 -20.74 -20.18 -12.56
N ARG A 85 -21.00 -21.50 -12.64
CA ARG A 85 -20.57 -22.47 -11.67
C ARG A 85 -19.18 -22.98 -12.07
N LYS A 86 -18.20 -22.77 -11.19
CA LYS A 86 -16.86 -23.36 -11.24
C LYS A 86 -16.86 -24.60 -10.37
N ASN A 87 -16.92 -25.78 -10.96
CA ASN A 87 -16.95 -27.04 -10.19
C ASN A 87 -15.66 -27.20 -9.39
N TYR A 88 -15.79 -27.37 -8.07
CA TYR A 88 -14.68 -27.42 -7.13
C TYR A 88 -15.01 -28.35 -5.96
N PHE A 89 -14.49 -29.56 -6.03
CA PHE A 89 -14.84 -30.67 -5.12
C PHE A 89 -13.86 -30.74 -3.94
N TYR A 90 -13.99 -29.80 -3.04
CA TYR A 90 -13.18 -29.74 -1.81
C TYR A 90 -14.07 -29.55 -0.57
N PRO A 91 -13.64 -30.04 0.61
CA PRO A 91 -14.45 -29.96 1.83
C PRO A 91 -14.83 -28.54 2.25
N ASP A 92 -14.06 -27.50 1.85
CA ASP A 92 -14.32 -26.10 2.14
C ASP A 92 -15.35 -25.47 1.19
N MET A 93 -15.79 -26.19 0.15
CA MET A 93 -16.87 -25.76 -0.75
C MET A 93 -18.09 -26.68 -0.61
N PRO A 94 -19.04 -26.35 0.29
CA PRO A 94 -20.14 -27.26 0.64
C PRO A 94 -21.13 -27.53 -0.50
N LYS A 95 -21.13 -26.69 -1.54
CA LYS A 95 -21.97 -26.82 -2.74
C LYS A 95 -21.33 -27.69 -3.85
N ASP A 96 -20.05 -28.05 -3.70
CA ASP A 96 -19.22 -28.66 -4.74
C ASP A 96 -18.96 -27.75 -5.97
N TYR A 97 -19.34 -26.48 -5.92
CA TYR A 97 -19.03 -25.46 -6.92
C TYR A 97 -18.93 -24.06 -6.29
N GLN A 98 -18.10 -23.21 -6.89
CA GLN A 98 -17.98 -21.80 -6.60
C GLN A 98 -18.75 -21.02 -7.67
N ILE A 99 -19.59 -20.06 -7.27
CA ILE A 99 -20.20 -19.13 -8.21
C ILE A 99 -19.19 -17.99 -8.45
N SER A 100 -18.87 -17.76 -9.72
CA SER A 100 -17.89 -16.79 -10.18
C SER A 100 -18.30 -16.25 -11.56
N GLN A 101 -17.56 -15.28 -12.11
CA GLN A 101 -17.72 -14.82 -13.48
C GLN A 101 -16.53 -15.29 -14.30
N TYR A 102 -16.73 -15.99 -15.40
CA TYR A 102 -15.67 -16.67 -16.15
C TYR A 102 -15.22 -15.86 -17.37
N ASP A 103 -15.91 -15.98 -18.50
CA ASP A 103 -15.56 -15.38 -19.78
C ASP A 103 -16.25 -14.01 -20.04
N GLU A 104 -17.27 -13.71 -19.25
CA GLU A 104 -17.98 -12.43 -19.27
C GLU A 104 -17.83 -11.70 -17.91
N PRO A 105 -16.61 -11.24 -17.53
CA PRO A 105 -16.40 -10.54 -16.26
C PRO A 105 -17.02 -9.15 -16.30
N ILE A 106 -17.53 -8.68 -15.14
CA ILE A 106 -18.20 -7.38 -15.04
C ILE A 106 -17.27 -6.20 -15.37
N ASN A 107 -15.96 -6.31 -15.12
CA ASN A 107 -14.99 -5.25 -15.39
C ASN A 107 -13.87 -5.78 -16.30
N VAL A 108 -13.62 -5.09 -17.41
CA VAL A 108 -12.64 -5.47 -18.44
C VAL A 108 -11.66 -4.33 -18.69
N GLY A 109 -10.37 -4.68 -18.67
CA GLY A 109 -9.30 -3.71 -18.91
C GLY A 109 -9.10 -2.74 -17.73
N GLY A 110 -8.44 -1.62 -17.99
CA GLY A 110 -8.08 -0.64 -16.98
C GLY A 110 -6.59 -0.68 -16.61
N CYS A 111 -6.20 0.09 -15.62
CA CYS A 111 -4.82 0.11 -15.14
C CYS A 111 -4.69 0.71 -13.73
N VAL A 112 -3.61 0.37 -13.06
CA VAL A 112 -3.14 1.00 -11.82
C VAL A 112 -1.91 1.84 -12.13
N GLU A 113 -1.94 3.14 -11.81
CA GLU A 113 -0.80 4.04 -11.92
C GLU A 113 -0.03 4.05 -10.59
N LEU A 114 1.23 3.64 -10.65
CA LEU A 114 2.11 3.58 -9.49
C LEU A 114 2.66 4.97 -9.12
N ALA A 115 3.24 5.08 -7.94
CA ALA A 115 3.79 6.34 -7.46
C ALA A 115 4.95 6.89 -8.31
N ASP A 116 5.68 6.02 -9.01
CA ASP A 116 6.76 6.38 -9.94
C ASP A 116 6.26 6.76 -11.34
N GLY A 117 4.94 6.78 -11.55
CA GLY A 117 4.28 7.05 -12.84
C GLY A 117 4.20 5.86 -13.78
N SER A 118 4.77 4.70 -13.43
CA SER A 118 4.60 3.49 -14.21
C SER A 118 3.16 2.96 -14.11
N ARG A 119 2.69 2.27 -15.14
CA ARG A 119 1.30 1.79 -15.22
C ARG A 119 1.29 0.28 -15.40
N ILE A 120 0.49 -0.38 -14.58
CA ILE A 120 0.25 -1.83 -14.64
C ILE A 120 -1.17 -2.03 -15.16
N GLY A 121 -1.31 -2.72 -16.28
CA GLY A 121 -2.60 -3.05 -16.87
C GLY A 121 -3.43 -3.98 -15.99
N ILE A 122 -4.74 -3.85 -16.07
CA ILE A 122 -5.72 -4.77 -15.52
C ILE A 122 -6.33 -5.56 -16.68
N VAL A 123 -6.35 -6.87 -16.57
CA VAL A 123 -7.01 -7.73 -17.55
C VAL A 123 -8.51 -7.76 -17.30
N ARG A 124 -8.90 -8.02 -16.04
CA ARG A 124 -10.28 -8.06 -15.59
C ARG A 124 -10.39 -7.90 -14.07
N ALA A 125 -11.58 -7.53 -13.63
CA ALA A 125 -11.99 -7.69 -12.23
C ALA A 125 -13.41 -8.26 -12.20
N HIS A 126 -13.63 -9.33 -11.47
CA HIS A 126 -14.90 -10.06 -11.47
C HIS A 126 -15.33 -10.47 -10.06
N ILE A 127 -16.65 -10.66 -9.90
CA ILE A 127 -17.27 -11.06 -8.64
C ILE A 127 -17.22 -12.58 -8.50
N GLU A 128 -16.88 -13.05 -7.30
CA GLU A 128 -17.00 -14.46 -6.91
C GLU A 128 -17.32 -14.60 -5.43
N GLU A 129 -17.69 -15.80 -5.00
CA GLU A 129 -17.85 -16.13 -3.58
C GLU A 129 -16.61 -16.81 -3.01
N ASP A 130 -16.31 -16.55 -1.74
CA ASP A 130 -15.20 -17.22 -1.04
C ASP A 130 -15.60 -18.65 -0.61
N THR A 131 -14.60 -19.48 -0.37
CA THR A 131 -14.72 -20.83 0.21
C THR A 131 -14.71 -20.76 1.73
N GLY A 132 -15.04 -21.85 2.42
CA GLY A 132 -14.82 -22.01 3.84
C GLY A 132 -13.34 -21.95 4.20
N LYS A 133 -13.04 -21.88 5.48
CA LYS A 133 -11.68 -21.89 6.01
C LYS A 133 -11.34 -23.29 6.50
N THR A 134 -10.32 -23.90 5.91
CA THR A 134 -9.76 -25.18 6.39
C THR A 134 -8.59 -24.96 7.32
N THR A 135 -8.60 -25.58 8.49
CA THR A 135 -7.49 -25.58 9.44
C THR A 135 -6.99 -27.01 9.60
N HIS A 136 -5.73 -27.26 9.27
CA HIS A 136 -5.06 -28.54 9.46
C HIS A 136 -4.51 -28.66 10.88
N VAL A 137 -4.85 -29.73 11.57
CA VAL A 137 -4.45 -30.00 12.97
C VAL A 137 -3.44 -31.13 12.98
N GLY A 138 -2.32 -30.94 13.70
CA GLY A 138 -1.17 -31.88 13.70
C GLY A 138 -0.12 -31.54 12.63
N GLY A 139 1.01 -32.24 12.62
CA GLY A 139 2.02 -32.26 11.55
C GLY A 139 2.59 -30.94 11.06
N GLY A 140 2.59 -29.86 11.88
CA GLY A 140 3.10 -28.57 11.47
C GLY A 140 2.19 -27.78 10.50
N GLY A 141 0.89 -28.13 10.41
CA GLY A 141 -0.11 -27.42 9.61
C GLY A 141 -0.12 -27.77 8.12
N ARG A 142 0.67 -28.74 7.68
CA ARG A 142 0.68 -29.22 6.28
C ARG A 142 -0.39 -30.30 6.07
N ILE A 143 -1.05 -30.27 4.91
CA ILE A 143 -2.13 -31.19 4.56
C ILE A 143 -1.70 -32.68 4.63
N HIS A 144 -0.46 -33.00 4.22
CA HIS A 144 0.06 -34.37 4.18
C HIS A 144 0.47 -34.94 5.54
N ASP A 145 0.71 -34.05 6.51
CA ASP A 145 1.18 -34.41 7.86
C ASP A 145 0.08 -34.18 8.92
N ALA A 146 -1.08 -33.68 8.52
CA ALA A 146 -2.18 -33.37 9.42
C ALA A 146 -2.91 -34.66 9.85
N ASP A 147 -3.23 -34.75 11.16
CA ASP A 147 -4.03 -35.83 11.70
C ASP A 147 -5.50 -35.74 11.24
N TYR A 148 -6.02 -34.50 11.15
CA TYR A 148 -7.35 -34.17 10.64
C TYR A 148 -7.43 -32.70 10.24
N ALA A 149 -8.51 -32.33 9.57
CA ALA A 149 -8.82 -30.95 9.22
C ALA A 149 -10.17 -30.50 9.81
N LEU A 150 -10.25 -29.27 10.27
CA LEU A 150 -11.48 -28.59 10.67
C LEU A 150 -11.89 -27.62 9.59
N VAL A 151 -13.17 -27.58 9.24
CA VAL A 151 -13.72 -26.66 8.24
C VAL A 151 -14.69 -25.72 8.92
N ASP A 152 -14.45 -24.41 8.74
CA ASP A 152 -15.32 -23.32 9.17
C ASP A 152 -15.97 -22.70 7.94
N TYR A 153 -17.30 -22.84 7.83
CA TYR A 153 -18.09 -22.31 6.73
C TYR A 153 -18.57 -20.86 6.95
N ASN A 154 -18.16 -20.19 8.02
CA ASN A 154 -18.50 -18.77 8.21
C ASN A 154 -18.03 -17.91 7.05
N ARG A 155 -16.90 -18.26 6.41
CA ARG A 155 -16.38 -17.56 5.24
C ARG A 155 -17.03 -18.00 3.92
N ALA A 156 -17.59 -19.21 3.84
CA ALA A 156 -18.21 -19.70 2.60
C ALA A 156 -19.35 -18.76 2.15
N GLY A 157 -19.28 -18.26 0.93
CA GLY A 157 -20.22 -17.31 0.36
C GLY A 157 -19.94 -15.84 0.69
N VAL A 158 -18.82 -15.50 1.33
CA VAL A 158 -18.37 -14.10 1.47
C VAL A 158 -18.09 -13.51 0.09
N PRO A 159 -18.57 -12.28 -0.22
CA PRO A 159 -18.37 -11.68 -1.52
C PRO A 159 -16.92 -11.28 -1.73
N LEU A 160 -16.35 -11.69 -2.85
CA LEU A 160 -15.02 -11.33 -3.33
C LEU A 160 -15.08 -10.61 -4.67
N VAL A 161 -14.09 -9.77 -4.92
CA VAL A 161 -13.69 -9.37 -6.27
C VAL A 161 -12.26 -9.87 -6.51
N GLU A 162 -12.08 -10.69 -7.55
CA GLU A 162 -10.76 -11.06 -8.04
C GLU A 162 -10.32 -10.05 -9.11
N ILE A 163 -9.14 -9.45 -8.90
CA ILE A 163 -8.53 -8.47 -9.79
C ILE A 163 -7.28 -9.08 -10.38
N VAL A 164 -7.28 -9.27 -11.71
CA VAL A 164 -6.17 -9.89 -12.45
C VAL A 164 -5.38 -8.82 -13.19
N SER A 165 -4.11 -8.65 -12.83
CA SER A 165 -3.23 -7.73 -13.53
C SER A 165 -2.72 -8.33 -14.84
N ALA A 166 -2.35 -7.45 -15.79
CA ALA A 166 -1.49 -7.85 -16.90
C ALA A 166 -0.08 -8.23 -16.38
N PRO A 167 0.70 -9.01 -17.14
CA PRO A 167 2.05 -9.42 -16.76
C PRO A 167 3.07 -8.30 -17.03
N ASP A 168 2.81 -7.11 -16.49
CA ASP A 168 3.59 -5.89 -16.72
C ASP A 168 4.62 -5.62 -15.64
N ILE A 169 4.53 -6.30 -14.50
CA ILE A 169 5.41 -6.13 -13.36
C ILE A 169 6.77 -6.77 -13.66
N ARG A 170 7.87 -6.06 -13.32
CA ARG A 170 9.24 -6.44 -13.67
C ARG A 170 10.18 -6.59 -12.47
N SER A 171 9.71 -6.36 -11.25
CA SER A 171 10.52 -6.50 -10.04
C SER A 171 9.66 -6.72 -8.80
N ALA A 172 10.28 -7.23 -7.73
CA ALA A 172 9.68 -7.36 -6.42
C ALA A 172 9.20 -6.01 -5.85
N ASP A 173 9.97 -4.94 -6.06
CA ASP A 173 9.59 -3.59 -5.62
C ASP A 173 8.35 -3.09 -6.36
N GLN A 174 8.29 -3.30 -7.67
CA GLN A 174 7.12 -2.93 -8.47
C GLN A 174 5.89 -3.77 -8.09
N ALA A 175 6.05 -5.06 -7.77
CA ALA A 175 4.97 -5.90 -7.26
C ALA A 175 4.41 -5.36 -5.93
N ARG A 176 5.29 -4.98 -4.99
CA ARG A 176 4.88 -4.34 -3.72
C ARG A 176 4.17 -3.01 -3.94
N SER A 177 4.70 -2.19 -4.84
CA SER A 177 4.11 -0.88 -5.18
C SER A 177 2.72 -1.04 -5.79
N TYR A 178 2.54 -2.01 -6.69
CA TYR A 178 1.24 -2.32 -7.29
C TYR A 178 0.20 -2.71 -6.23
N VAL A 179 0.54 -3.63 -5.34
CA VAL A 179 -0.40 -4.09 -4.30
C VAL A 179 -0.74 -2.96 -3.32
N ASN A 180 0.25 -2.14 -2.95
CA ASN A 180 0.01 -0.97 -2.09
C ASN A 180 -0.95 0.03 -2.75
N GLU A 181 -0.74 0.32 -4.03
CA GLU A 181 -1.60 1.25 -4.76
C GLU A 181 -3.01 0.69 -4.96
N LEU A 182 -3.11 -0.58 -5.38
CA LEU A 182 -4.40 -1.25 -5.51
C LEU A 182 -5.16 -1.26 -4.17
N ARG A 183 -4.48 -1.59 -3.07
CA ARG A 183 -5.05 -1.54 -1.73
C ARG A 183 -5.58 -0.14 -1.38
N ALA A 184 -4.82 0.92 -1.69
CA ALA A 184 -5.24 2.29 -1.46
C ALA A 184 -6.47 2.68 -2.30
N ILE A 185 -6.56 2.21 -3.55
CA ILE A 185 -7.73 2.36 -4.41
C ILE A 185 -8.95 1.65 -3.81
N LEU A 186 -8.81 0.39 -3.39
CA LEU A 186 -9.89 -0.40 -2.80
C LEU A 186 -10.44 0.23 -1.52
N ILE A 187 -9.58 0.78 -0.67
CA ILE A 187 -9.98 1.54 0.52
C ILE A 187 -10.69 2.84 0.12
N ALA A 188 -10.16 3.58 -0.87
CA ALA A 188 -10.73 4.84 -1.33
C ALA A 188 -12.13 4.66 -1.95
N THR A 189 -12.40 3.51 -2.60
CA THR A 189 -13.73 3.17 -3.12
C THR A 189 -14.72 2.79 -2.02
N GLY A 190 -14.26 2.54 -0.80
CA GLY A 190 -15.06 2.00 0.29
C GLY A 190 -15.46 0.52 0.10
N ALA A 191 -14.91 -0.15 -0.90
CA ALA A 191 -15.27 -1.53 -1.23
C ALA A 191 -14.64 -2.56 -0.28
N SER A 192 -13.50 -2.24 0.33
CA SER A 192 -12.78 -3.14 1.25
C SER A 192 -12.00 -2.34 2.30
N ASP A 193 -11.69 -2.97 3.42
CA ASP A 193 -10.77 -2.44 4.43
C ASP A 193 -9.28 -2.68 4.08
N GLY A 194 -9.03 -3.55 3.11
CA GLY A 194 -7.70 -3.84 2.59
C GLY A 194 -6.75 -4.49 3.58
N ARG A 195 -7.24 -5.22 4.59
CA ARG A 195 -6.43 -5.86 5.63
C ARG A 195 -5.92 -7.22 5.19
N MET A 196 -4.63 -7.31 4.90
CA MET A 196 -3.98 -8.57 4.53
C MET A 196 -3.90 -9.55 5.71
N GLU A 197 -3.67 -9.03 6.92
CA GLU A 197 -3.55 -9.81 8.16
C GLU A 197 -4.87 -10.49 8.59
N GLU A 198 -6.01 -9.93 8.21
CA GLU A 198 -7.34 -10.53 8.46
C GLU A 198 -7.81 -11.37 7.27
N GLY A 199 -7.07 -11.34 6.13
CA GLY A 199 -7.39 -12.07 4.90
C GLY A 199 -8.35 -11.36 3.97
N SER A 200 -8.71 -10.08 4.26
CA SER A 200 -9.56 -9.27 3.38
C SER A 200 -8.88 -8.96 2.03
N LEU A 201 -7.56 -9.07 1.97
CA LEU A 201 -6.80 -8.96 0.74
C LEU A 201 -5.80 -10.11 0.65
N ARG A 202 -5.91 -10.94 -0.39
CA ARG A 202 -5.06 -12.11 -0.66
C ARG A 202 -4.43 -11.98 -2.03
N ILE A 203 -3.21 -12.51 -2.20
CA ILE A 203 -2.43 -12.32 -3.41
C ILE A 203 -1.88 -13.66 -3.85
N ASP A 204 -2.07 -13.97 -5.13
CA ASP A 204 -1.38 -15.04 -5.84
C ASP A 204 -0.51 -14.41 -6.93
N ALA A 205 0.74 -14.88 -7.08
CA ALA A 205 1.69 -14.32 -8.04
C ALA A 205 2.02 -15.33 -9.14
N ASN A 206 1.81 -14.95 -10.38
CA ASN A 206 2.24 -15.66 -11.57
C ASN A 206 3.60 -15.12 -12.01
N ILE A 207 4.66 -15.90 -11.83
CA ILE A 207 6.04 -15.48 -12.03
C ILE A 207 6.67 -16.29 -13.16
N SER A 208 7.30 -15.61 -14.10
CA SER A 208 8.14 -16.20 -15.14
C SER A 208 9.39 -15.34 -15.36
N VAL A 209 10.40 -15.92 -16.04
CA VAL A 209 11.59 -15.19 -16.49
C VAL A 209 11.80 -15.44 -17.98
N ARG A 210 12.35 -14.42 -18.67
CA ARG A 210 12.71 -14.51 -20.09
C ARG A 210 14.08 -13.88 -20.34
N PRO A 211 14.78 -14.22 -21.42
CA PRO A 211 15.97 -13.51 -21.83
C PRO A 211 15.66 -12.01 -22.03
N ALA A 212 16.55 -11.13 -21.56
CA ALA A 212 16.36 -9.69 -21.72
C ALA A 212 16.24 -9.32 -23.20
N GLY A 213 15.20 -8.56 -23.53
CA GLY A 213 14.87 -8.14 -24.90
C GLY A 213 14.07 -9.16 -25.71
N SER A 214 13.66 -10.30 -25.12
CA SER A 214 12.73 -11.24 -25.74
C SER A 214 11.28 -10.76 -25.57
N ASP A 215 10.46 -10.90 -26.61
CA ASP A 215 9.00 -10.68 -26.54
C ASP A 215 8.23 -11.93 -26.10
N GLU A 216 8.86 -13.11 -26.15
CA GLU A 216 8.22 -14.37 -25.77
C GLU A 216 8.19 -14.53 -24.24
N TYR A 217 7.04 -14.88 -23.72
CA TYR A 217 6.91 -15.17 -22.28
C TYR A 217 7.54 -16.52 -21.92
N GLY A 218 8.23 -16.57 -20.81
CA GLY A 218 8.68 -17.82 -20.20
C GLY A 218 7.55 -18.63 -19.57
N THR A 219 7.87 -19.86 -19.15
CA THR A 219 6.92 -20.70 -18.42
C THR A 219 6.64 -20.14 -17.04
N ARG A 220 5.39 -19.84 -16.74
CA ARG A 220 4.97 -19.27 -15.46
C ARG A 220 4.82 -20.34 -14.37
N CYS A 221 5.16 -19.97 -13.13
CA CYS A 221 4.76 -20.66 -11.92
C CYS A 221 3.84 -19.76 -11.11
N GLU A 222 2.72 -20.30 -10.63
CA GLU A 222 1.83 -19.64 -9.69
C GLU A 222 2.37 -19.83 -8.27
N VAL A 223 2.55 -18.74 -7.52
CA VAL A 223 3.00 -18.79 -6.11
C VAL A 223 1.88 -18.32 -5.21
N LYS A 224 1.46 -19.20 -4.28
CA LYS A 224 0.40 -18.97 -3.30
C LYS A 224 0.94 -18.76 -1.89
N ASN A 225 0.06 -18.36 -0.97
CA ASN A 225 0.36 -18.11 0.44
C ASN A 225 1.22 -16.85 0.67
N LEU A 226 0.93 -15.78 -0.07
CA LEU A 226 1.61 -14.49 0.02
C LEU A 226 0.85 -13.55 0.98
N ASN A 227 1.04 -13.76 2.29
CA ASN A 227 0.22 -13.12 3.33
C ASN A 227 0.70 -11.71 3.73
N SER A 228 1.71 -11.16 3.05
CA SER A 228 2.23 -9.82 3.29
C SER A 228 2.98 -9.29 2.06
N LEU A 229 3.13 -7.97 1.97
CA LEU A 229 3.99 -7.34 0.94
C LEU A 229 5.44 -7.81 1.01
N ARG A 230 5.92 -8.11 2.22
CA ARG A 230 7.27 -8.66 2.43
C ARG A 230 7.38 -10.07 1.83
N SER A 231 6.41 -10.93 2.12
CA SER A 231 6.34 -12.30 1.56
C SER A 231 6.24 -12.26 0.04
N LEU A 232 5.40 -11.37 -0.52
CA LEU A 232 5.29 -11.17 -1.97
C LEU A 232 6.66 -10.83 -2.59
N GLY A 233 7.35 -9.80 -2.07
CA GLY A 233 8.64 -9.40 -2.64
C GLY A 233 9.68 -10.51 -2.56
N ARG A 234 9.80 -11.18 -1.40
CA ARG A 234 10.74 -12.30 -1.21
C ARG A 234 10.43 -13.48 -2.12
N ALA A 235 9.16 -13.77 -2.33
CA ALA A 235 8.75 -14.87 -3.20
C ALA A 235 9.05 -14.57 -4.68
N VAL A 236 8.81 -13.33 -5.14
CA VAL A 236 9.16 -12.89 -6.50
C VAL A 236 10.66 -13.01 -6.74
N ASP A 237 11.49 -12.50 -5.83
CA ASP A 237 12.96 -12.58 -5.96
C ASP A 237 13.45 -14.03 -5.95
N TYR A 238 12.97 -14.84 -5.00
CA TYR A 238 13.36 -16.24 -4.90
C TYR A 238 12.98 -17.05 -6.15
N GLU A 239 11.74 -16.91 -6.60
CA GLU A 239 11.24 -17.69 -7.73
C GLU A 239 11.92 -17.30 -9.03
N ALA A 240 12.21 -16.01 -9.22
CA ALA A 240 12.99 -15.52 -10.37
C ALA A 240 14.38 -16.17 -10.40
N VAL A 241 15.12 -16.14 -9.28
CA VAL A 241 16.44 -16.78 -9.16
C VAL A 241 16.36 -18.28 -9.46
N ARG A 242 15.40 -18.99 -8.83
CA ARG A 242 15.21 -20.42 -9.05
C ARG A 242 15.00 -20.75 -10.54
N GLN A 243 14.13 -19.99 -11.23
CA GLN A 243 13.84 -20.25 -12.64
C GLN A 243 15.06 -19.95 -13.53
N ILE A 244 15.80 -18.88 -13.26
CA ILE A 244 17.04 -18.53 -13.96
C ILE A 244 18.08 -19.64 -13.79
N GLU A 245 18.28 -20.15 -12.57
CA GLU A 245 19.23 -21.24 -12.31
C GLU A 245 18.89 -22.52 -13.09
N VAL A 246 17.59 -22.89 -13.13
CA VAL A 246 17.10 -24.02 -13.91
C VAL A 246 17.41 -23.85 -15.41
N LEU A 247 17.09 -22.69 -15.97
CA LEU A 247 17.29 -22.39 -17.38
C LEU A 247 18.77 -22.26 -17.75
N ALA A 248 19.58 -21.61 -16.91
CA ALA A 248 21.02 -21.48 -17.10
C ALA A 248 21.75 -22.82 -17.04
N ALA A 249 21.24 -23.80 -16.28
CA ALA A 249 21.74 -25.16 -16.25
C ALA A 249 21.27 -26.01 -17.45
N GLY A 250 20.51 -25.45 -18.41
CA GLY A 250 19.95 -26.15 -19.56
C GLY A 250 18.71 -27.00 -19.25
N GLY A 251 18.11 -26.78 -18.07
CA GLY A 251 16.84 -27.41 -17.67
C GLY A 251 15.63 -26.69 -18.22
N THR A 252 14.45 -27.17 -17.84
CA THR A 252 13.14 -26.59 -18.25
C THR A 252 12.32 -26.26 -17.01
N VAL A 253 11.75 -25.05 -16.96
CA VAL A 253 10.78 -24.69 -15.94
C VAL A 253 9.46 -25.41 -16.21
N VAL A 254 8.93 -26.08 -15.21
CA VAL A 254 7.62 -26.74 -15.28
C VAL A 254 6.55 -25.75 -14.79
N GLN A 255 5.45 -25.64 -15.52
CA GLN A 255 4.30 -24.83 -15.08
C GLN A 255 3.59 -25.56 -13.94
N GLU A 256 3.61 -24.99 -12.75
CA GLU A 256 3.08 -25.58 -11.54
C GLU A 256 2.59 -24.51 -10.56
N THR A 257 1.76 -24.92 -9.61
CA THR A 257 1.45 -24.10 -8.43
C THR A 257 2.45 -24.42 -7.32
N ARG A 258 3.02 -23.37 -6.72
CA ARG A 258 4.02 -23.43 -5.67
C ARG A 258 3.51 -22.73 -4.41
N HIS A 259 3.96 -23.19 -3.26
CA HIS A 259 3.65 -22.60 -1.95
C HIS A 259 4.85 -21.84 -1.42
N TRP A 260 4.65 -20.57 -1.01
CA TRP A 260 5.67 -19.82 -0.30
C TRP A 260 5.76 -20.25 1.15
N ASN A 261 6.93 -20.68 1.60
CA ASN A 261 7.24 -20.97 3.00
C ASN A 261 8.00 -19.77 3.59
N GLU A 262 7.35 -19.02 4.49
CA GLU A 262 7.93 -17.81 5.07
C GLU A 262 9.13 -18.10 5.98
N GLU A 263 9.11 -19.22 6.72
CA GLU A 263 10.20 -19.61 7.63
C GLU A 263 11.44 -20.05 6.85
N GLU A 264 11.25 -20.89 5.84
CA GLU A 264 12.34 -21.40 5.00
C GLU A 264 12.80 -20.39 3.94
N GLY A 265 12.00 -19.37 3.64
CA GLY A 265 12.28 -18.34 2.64
C GLY A 265 12.38 -18.90 1.23
N ARG A 266 11.59 -19.94 0.89
CA ARG A 266 11.58 -20.61 -0.42
C ARG A 266 10.20 -21.03 -0.86
N THR A 267 10.06 -21.30 -2.18
CA THR A 267 8.88 -21.93 -2.72
C THR A 267 9.05 -23.45 -2.76
N SER A 268 7.95 -24.19 -2.54
CA SER A 268 7.87 -25.64 -2.74
C SER A 268 6.72 -25.97 -3.68
N SER A 269 6.89 -27.02 -4.52
CA SER A 269 5.82 -27.49 -5.41
C SER A 269 4.64 -27.99 -4.58
N LEU A 270 3.43 -27.55 -4.91
CA LEU A 270 2.18 -28.08 -4.33
C LEU A 270 1.59 -29.19 -5.16
N ARG A 271 1.74 -29.13 -6.51
CA ARG A 271 1.19 -30.10 -7.45
C ARG A 271 1.98 -30.07 -8.76
N SER A 272 2.15 -31.22 -9.38
CA SER A 272 2.56 -31.29 -10.77
C SER A 272 1.35 -31.11 -11.71
N LYS A 273 1.61 -30.70 -12.95
CA LYS A 273 0.66 -30.28 -13.96
C LYS A 273 -0.30 -31.36 -14.53
N GLU A 274 -0.16 -32.58 -14.11
CA GLU A 274 -1.02 -33.69 -14.61
C GLU A 274 -2.48 -33.58 -14.15
N GLU A 275 -2.76 -32.65 -13.22
CA GLU A 275 -4.11 -32.31 -12.77
C GLU A 275 -4.44 -30.82 -13.07
N ALA A 276 -4.44 -30.43 -14.34
CA ALA A 276 -5.16 -29.22 -14.75
C ALA A 276 -6.65 -29.49 -14.49
N PHE A 277 -7.21 -28.88 -13.44
CA PHE A 277 -8.63 -29.00 -13.16
C PHE A 277 -9.41 -28.44 -14.34
N ASP A 278 -10.10 -29.31 -15.07
CA ASP A 278 -11.21 -28.90 -15.90
C ASP A 278 -12.38 -28.57 -14.96
N TYR A 279 -12.55 -27.30 -14.65
CA TYR A 279 -13.62 -26.82 -13.79
C TYR A 279 -15.01 -26.95 -14.41
N ARG A 280 -15.10 -27.31 -15.70
CA ARG A 280 -16.35 -27.52 -16.43
C ARG A 280 -17.36 -26.40 -16.16
N TYR A 281 -16.92 -25.16 -16.41
CA TYR A 281 -17.76 -23.99 -16.24
C TYR A 281 -19.06 -24.11 -17.04
N PHE A 282 -20.17 -23.70 -16.42
CA PHE A 282 -21.45 -23.49 -17.10
C PHE A 282 -22.21 -22.36 -16.39
N ALA A 283 -23.11 -21.66 -17.12
CA ALA A 283 -23.86 -20.56 -16.58
C ALA A 283 -24.69 -20.97 -15.36
N GLU A 284 -24.70 -20.14 -14.30
CA GLU A 284 -25.52 -20.35 -13.10
C GLU A 284 -27.01 -20.19 -13.45
N PRO A 285 -27.81 -21.26 -13.44
CA PRO A 285 -29.19 -21.19 -13.92
C PRO A 285 -30.12 -20.41 -12.99
N ASP A 286 -29.73 -20.23 -11.73
CA ASP A 286 -30.57 -19.59 -10.70
C ASP A 286 -30.30 -18.08 -10.57
N LEU A 287 -29.37 -17.52 -11.37
CA LEU A 287 -29.05 -16.09 -11.40
C LEU A 287 -29.31 -15.51 -12.80
N VAL A 288 -29.93 -14.34 -12.82
CA VAL A 288 -30.13 -13.59 -14.07
C VAL A 288 -28.83 -12.87 -14.47
N PRO A 289 -28.62 -12.58 -15.78
CA PRO A 289 -27.51 -11.75 -16.22
C PRO A 289 -27.48 -10.39 -15.53
N LEU A 290 -26.27 -9.90 -15.23
CA LEU A 290 -26.03 -8.55 -14.74
C LEU A 290 -25.84 -7.62 -15.92
N ALA A 291 -26.50 -6.47 -15.90
CA ALA A 291 -26.30 -5.41 -16.88
C ALA A 291 -26.41 -4.05 -16.19
N PRO A 292 -25.35 -3.58 -15.49
CA PRO A 292 -25.37 -2.25 -14.90
C PRO A 292 -25.67 -1.20 -15.96
N SER A 293 -26.66 -0.34 -15.70
CA SER A 293 -27.03 0.73 -16.62
C SER A 293 -26.01 1.86 -16.61
N GLU A 294 -25.94 2.64 -17.70
CA GLU A 294 -25.09 3.85 -17.74
C GLU A 294 -25.42 4.80 -16.58
N ALA A 295 -26.68 4.95 -16.21
CA ALA A 295 -27.10 5.81 -15.10
C ALA A 295 -26.55 5.32 -13.73
N GLU A 296 -26.48 4.02 -13.50
CA GLU A 296 -25.87 3.45 -12.29
C GLU A 296 -24.36 3.66 -12.28
N ILE A 297 -23.68 3.47 -13.43
CA ILE A 297 -22.24 3.70 -13.58
C ILE A 297 -21.92 5.19 -13.37
N ASP A 298 -22.70 6.09 -13.96
CA ASP A 298 -22.55 7.54 -13.80
C ASP A 298 -22.76 7.97 -12.35
N ALA A 299 -23.75 7.43 -11.65
CA ALA A 299 -24.00 7.69 -10.25
C ALA A 299 -22.82 7.25 -9.36
N VAL A 300 -22.28 6.07 -9.62
CA VAL A 300 -21.09 5.57 -8.94
C VAL A 300 -19.88 6.45 -9.21
N THR A 301 -19.67 6.85 -10.47
CA THR A 301 -18.56 7.73 -10.88
C THR A 301 -18.63 9.09 -10.20
N ALA A 302 -19.82 9.67 -10.09
CA ALA A 302 -20.03 10.96 -9.43
C ALA A 302 -19.81 10.89 -7.90
N ASP A 303 -20.06 9.74 -7.29
CA ASP A 303 -19.89 9.52 -5.85
C ASP A 303 -18.44 9.16 -5.46
N LEU A 304 -17.60 8.74 -6.42
CA LEU A 304 -16.20 8.47 -6.18
C LEU A 304 -15.43 9.75 -5.93
N GLY A 305 -14.80 9.85 -4.75
CA GLY A 305 -13.84 10.90 -4.46
C GLY A 305 -12.53 10.76 -5.27
N PRO A 306 -11.61 11.70 -5.14
CA PRO A 306 -10.33 11.65 -5.84
C PRO A 306 -9.52 10.43 -5.42
N LEU A 307 -9.09 9.64 -6.41
CA LEU A 307 -8.31 8.43 -6.22
C LEU A 307 -6.84 8.75 -5.82
N PRO A 308 -6.10 7.79 -5.26
CA PRO A 308 -4.75 8.01 -4.75
C PRO A 308 -3.79 8.66 -5.77
N ALA A 309 -3.79 8.24 -7.03
CA ALA A 309 -2.96 8.84 -8.08
C ALA A 309 -3.30 10.33 -8.29
N ALA A 310 -4.58 10.67 -8.43
CA ALA A 310 -5.02 12.07 -8.59
C ALA A 310 -4.67 12.93 -7.37
N ARG A 311 -4.78 12.37 -6.15
CA ARG A 311 -4.38 13.03 -4.90
C ARG A 311 -2.88 13.29 -4.86
N ARG A 312 -2.04 12.33 -5.31
CA ARG A 312 -0.59 12.50 -5.44
C ARG A 312 -0.22 13.57 -6.47
N HIS A 313 -0.88 13.59 -7.63
CA HIS A 313 -0.66 14.62 -8.65
C HIS A 313 -0.95 16.01 -8.10
N ARG A 314 -2.12 16.19 -7.49
CA ARG A 314 -2.52 17.46 -6.87
C ARG A 314 -1.51 17.97 -5.82
N LEU A 315 -1.05 17.07 -4.95
CA LEU A 315 -0.07 17.41 -3.93
C LEU A 315 1.32 17.66 -4.54
N GLY A 316 1.69 16.89 -5.57
CA GLY A 316 2.96 17.03 -6.30
C GLY A 316 3.07 18.37 -7.02
N GLU A 317 1.99 18.87 -7.63
CA GLU A 317 1.94 20.19 -8.27
C GLU A 317 2.25 21.32 -7.28
N LEU A 318 1.74 21.23 -6.05
CA LEU A 318 2.02 22.23 -5.00
C LEU A 318 3.47 22.18 -4.50
N VAL A 319 4.02 20.99 -4.35
CA VAL A 319 5.38 20.80 -3.82
C VAL A 319 6.45 21.06 -4.86
N GLY A 320 6.14 20.87 -6.15
CA GLY A 320 7.07 21.00 -7.27
C GLY A 320 7.25 22.43 -7.81
N THR A 321 6.64 23.43 -7.19
CA THR A 321 6.63 24.83 -7.70
C THR A 321 8.01 25.48 -7.77
N ASP A 322 8.98 25.01 -7.03
CA ASP A 322 10.37 25.54 -7.01
C ASP A 322 11.32 24.87 -8.03
N GLY A 323 10.80 23.92 -8.83
CA GLY A 323 11.59 23.18 -9.83
C GLY A 323 12.54 22.12 -9.25
N SER A 324 12.54 21.89 -7.95
CA SER A 324 13.32 20.82 -7.32
C SER A 324 12.66 19.45 -7.55
N PRO A 325 13.41 18.34 -7.49
CA PRO A 325 12.83 17.00 -7.61
C PRO A 325 11.70 16.75 -6.62
N ILE A 326 10.59 16.18 -7.09
CA ILE A 326 9.44 15.86 -6.27
C ILE A 326 9.75 14.62 -5.43
N PRO A 327 9.52 14.66 -4.08
CA PRO A 327 9.78 13.52 -3.20
C PRO A 327 8.65 12.48 -3.28
N VAL A 328 8.69 11.64 -4.31
CA VAL A 328 7.64 10.67 -4.67
C VAL A 328 7.26 9.74 -3.49
N ASP A 329 8.25 9.26 -2.75
CA ASP A 329 8.01 8.37 -1.59
C ASP A 329 7.23 9.08 -0.47
N GLN A 330 7.50 10.37 -0.26
CA GLN A 330 6.76 11.17 0.74
C GLN A 330 5.32 11.42 0.29
N LEU A 331 5.11 11.71 -1.01
CA LEU A 331 3.76 11.83 -1.59
C LEU A 331 2.97 10.53 -1.43
N ALA A 332 3.59 9.40 -1.76
CA ALA A 332 2.96 8.10 -1.63
C ALA A 332 2.57 7.79 -0.18
N THR A 333 3.48 8.07 0.78
CA THR A 333 3.23 7.88 2.21
C THR A 333 2.07 8.74 2.71
N VAL A 334 2.09 10.05 2.40
CA VAL A 334 1.09 11.00 2.87
C VAL A 334 -0.29 10.68 2.31
N VAL A 335 -0.39 10.41 1.00
CA VAL A 335 -1.66 10.05 0.36
C VAL A 335 -2.15 8.68 0.83
N GLY A 336 -1.25 7.69 0.94
CA GLY A 336 -1.60 6.34 1.40
C GLY A 336 -2.14 6.31 2.84
N LEU A 337 -1.73 7.26 3.67
CA LEU A 337 -2.20 7.42 5.05
C LEU A 337 -3.38 8.41 5.20
N GLY A 338 -3.83 9.04 4.11
CA GLY A 338 -4.91 10.04 4.13
C GLY A 338 -4.52 11.32 4.87
N LEU A 339 -3.27 11.75 4.75
CA LEU A 339 -2.73 12.97 5.37
C LEU A 339 -2.56 14.15 4.38
N ASP A 340 -2.92 13.93 3.11
CA ASP A 340 -2.81 14.96 2.08
C ASP A 340 -3.71 16.17 2.33
N ASP A 341 -4.92 15.97 2.88
CA ASP A 341 -5.79 17.11 3.25
C ASP A 341 -5.18 17.97 4.36
N LEU A 342 -4.45 17.37 5.30
CA LEU A 342 -3.68 18.12 6.31
C LEU A 342 -2.61 19.00 5.66
N VAL A 343 -1.84 18.42 4.71
CA VAL A 343 -0.78 19.16 4.00
C VAL A 343 -1.39 20.24 3.10
N LEU A 344 -2.42 19.90 2.31
CA LEU A 344 -3.13 20.84 1.43
C LEU A 344 -3.72 22.02 2.23
N GLY A 345 -4.38 21.71 3.35
CA GLY A 345 -4.94 22.71 4.25
C GLY A 345 -3.85 23.63 4.84
N ALA A 346 -2.74 23.06 5.31
CA ALA A 346 -1.64 23.85 5.85
C ALA A 346 -1.02 24.77 4.78
N VAL A 347 -0.82 24.29 3.56
CA VAL A 347 -0.32 25.10 2.45
C VAL A 347 -1.30 26.22 2.09
N GLY A 348 -2.62 25.95 2.13
CA GLY A 348 -3.67 26.95 1.97
C GLY A 348 -3.61 28.07 3.03
N HIS A 349 -3.04 27.80 4.19
CA HIS A 349 -2.78 28.76 5.27
C HIS A 349 -1.35 29.33 5.27
N GLY A 350 -0.60 29.16 4.17
CA GLY A 350 0.71 29.79 3.97
C GLY A 350 1.91 28.98 4.45
N ALA A 351 1.75 27.72 4.81
CA ALA A 351 2.87 26.84 5.14
C ALA A 351 3.74 26.56 3.92
N ASP A 352 5.05 26.36 4.14
CA ASP A 352 5.97 25.86 3.11
C ASP A 352 5.55 24.45 2.68
N PRO A 353 5.26 24.21 1.38
CA PRO A 353 4.72 22.94 0.92
C PRO A 353 5.65 21.76 1.15
N ARG A 354 6.95 21.93 0.95
CA ARG A 354 7.94 20.86 1.11
C ARG A 354 8.16 20.49 2.56
N LEU A 355 8.22 21.49 3.41
CA LEU A 355 8.40 21.27 4.84
C LEU A 355 7.15 20.63 5.44
N ALA A 356 5.95 21.07 5.04
CA ALA A 356 4.69 20.47 5.45
C ALA A 356 4.62 18.99 5.02
N LEU A 357 4.93 18.70 3.75
CA LEU A 357 5.00 17.33 3.25
C LEU A 357 6.01 16.47 4.03
N ALA A 358 7.23 17.00 4.27
CA ALA A 358 8.27 16.28 4.99
C ALA A 358 7.86 15.97 6.43
N ARG A 359 7.21 16.91 7.15
CA ARG A 359 6.71 16.67 8.52
C ARG A 359 5.56 15.71 8.55
N ALA A 360 4.65 15.78 7.57
CA ALA A 360 3.56 14.83 7.44
C ALA A 360 4.07 13.41 7.17
N ALA A 361 5.02 13.24 6.22
CA ALA A 361 5.52 11.93 5.81
C ALA A 361 6.43 11.26 6.86
N ASN A 362 7.24 12.04 7.61
CA ASN A 362 8.26 11.46 8.50
C ASN A 362 7.82 11.38 9.96
N GLU A 363 7.02 12.34 10.43
CA GLU A 363 6.62 12.45 11.84
C GLU A 363 5.14 12.11 12.03
N ALA A 364 4.22 12.80 11.34
CA ALA A 364 2.78 12.59 11.50
C ALA A 364 2.34 11.18 11.00
N ALA A 365 3.04 10.62 10.03
CA ALA A 365 2.83 9.26 9.52
C ALA A 365 2.97 8.15 10.59
N ASN A 366 3.65 8.41 11.70
CA ASN A 366 3.77 7.46 12.81
C ASN A 366 2.48 7.34 13.64
N ARG A 367 1.59 8.32 13.53
CA ARG A 367 0.31 8.40 14.25
C ARG A 367 -0.79 8.92 13.30
N PRO A 368 -1.14 8.17 12.25
CA PRO A 368 -1.98 8.67 11.17
C PRO A 368 -3.43 8.95 11.60
N ALA A 369 -3.94 8.26 12.61
CA ALA A 369 -5.30 8.49 13.11
C ALA A 369 -5.41 9.86 13.78
N GLU A 370 -4.46 10.19 14.64
CA GLU A 370 -4.38 11.48 15.33
C GLU A 370 -4.05 12.61 14.35
N ALA A 371 -3.15 12.34 13.40
CA ALA A 371 -2.74 13.31 12.40
C ALA A 371 -3.88 13.74 11.47
N ARG A 372 -4.80 12.82 11.11
CA ARG A 372 -6.00 13.17 10.34
C ARG A 372 -6.97 14.08 11.10
N SER A 373 -6.90 14.10 12.42
CA SER A 373 -7.74 14.95 13.27
C SER A 373 -7.05 16.27 13.64
N LEU A 374 -5.80 16.49 13.21
CA LEU A 374 -5.04 17.69 13.50
C LEU A 374 -5.61 18.88 12.70
N ASP A 375 -5.75 20.03 13.36
CA ASP A 375 -6.17 21.25 12.69
C ASP A 375 -5.10 21.71 11.68
N PRO A 376 -5.44 21.83 10.37
CA PRO A 376 -4.50 22.33 9.37
C PRO A 376 -3.95 23.72 9.65
N VAL A 377 -4.71 24.57 10.34
CA VAL A 377 -4.24 25.94 10.74
C VAL A 377 -3.11 25.83 11.77
N ALA A 378 -3.30 25.01 12.80
CA ALA A 378 -2.27 24.77 13.80
C ALA A 378 -1.03 24.09 13.19
N PHE A 379 -1.24 23.15 12.27
CA PHE A 379 -0.13 22.53 11.56
C PHE A 379 0.62 23.54 10.68
N ALA A 380 -0.10 24.45 9.98
CA ALA A 380 0.51 25.54 9.21
C ALA A 380 1.35 26.48 10.07
N GLU A 381 0.85 26.83 11.26
CA GLU A 381 1.60 27.66 12.20
C GLU A 381 2.91 26.97 12.63
N LEU A 382 2.89 25.69 12.96
CA LEU A 382 4.09 24.92 13.29
C LEU A 382 5.13 24.98 12.16
N ILE A 383 4.69 24.72 10.92
CA ILE A 383 5.56 24.75 9.75
C ILE A 383 6.14 26.16 9.52
N THR A 384 5.33 27.20 9.71
CA THR A 384 5.77 28.59 9.59
C THR A 384 6.82 28.97 10.65
N LEU A 385 6.63 28.51 11.89
CA LEU A 385 7.61 28.73 12.98
C LEU A 385 8.96 28.03 12.64
N GLU A 386 8.93 26.87 12.06
CA GLU A 386 10.14 26.17 11.63
C GLU A 386 10.80 26.86 10.43
N ALA A 387 10.03 27.22 9.40
CA ALA A 387 10.53 27.90 8.21
C ALA A 387 11.16 29.25 8.54
N ALA A 388 10.56 30.00 9.49
CA ALA A 388 11.08 31.27 10.00
C ALA A 388 12.29 31.11 10.96
N GLY A 389 12.68 29.85 11.28
CA GLY A 389 13.79 29.60 12.21
C GLY A 389 13.49 29.89 13.68
N GLN A 390 12.22 30.15 14.04
CA GLN A 390 11.80 30.31 15.43
C GLN A 390 11.81 28.97 16.20
N LEU A 391 11.63 27.85 15.50
CA LEU A 391 11.86 26.51 16.00
C LEU A 391 12.93 25.81 15.14
N SER A 392 13.85 25.10 15.78
CA SER A 392 14.73 24.17 15.05
C SER A 392 13.93 22.96 14.59
N ALA A 393 14.45 22.21 13.62
CA ALA A 393 13.83 20.98 13.14
C ALA A 393 13.54 19.96 14.28
N THR A 394 14.44 19.84 15.26
CA THR A 394 14.26 18.96 16.43
C THR A 394 13.14 19.46 17.35
N GLN A 395 13.07 20.77 17.57
CA GLN A 395 12.02 21.37 18.39
C GLN A 395 10.65 21.26 17.71
N SER A 396 10.58 21.50 16.41
CA SER A 396 9.36 21.31 15.61
C SER A 396 8.82 19.88 15.69
N LYS A 397 9.70 18.88 15.60
CA LYS A 397 9.31 17.46 15.80
C LYS A 397 8.73 17.20 17.20
N ALA A 398 9.34 17.76 18.23
CA ALA A 398 8.85 17.61 19.61
C ALA A 398 7.49 18.30 19.81
N VAL A 399 7.30 19.48 19.22
CA VAL A 399 6.03 20.20 19.25
C VAL A 399 4.96 19.41 18.50
N LEU A 400 5.26 18.89 17.29
CA LEU A 400 4.33 18.07 16.53
C LEU A 400 3.93 16.81 17.30
N ALA A 401 4.88 16.12 17.94
CA ALA A 401 4.58 14.96 18.77
C ALA A 401 3.59 15.31 19.90
N ALA A 402 3.78 16.43 20.57
CA ALA A 402 2.86 16.88 21.62
C ALA A 402 1.48 17.31 21.06
N MET A 403 1.44 17.92 19.86
CA MET A 403 0.18 18.21 19.15
C MET A 403 -0.61 16.93 18.84
N LEU A 404 0.07 15.88 18.39
CA LEU A 404 -0.54 14.58 18.10
C LEU A 404 -1.02 13.85 19.36
N GLU A 405 -0.41 14.10 20.52
CA GLU A 405 -0.82 13.47 21.79
C GLU A 405 -2.01 14.17 22.46
N GLY A 406 -2.05 15.47 22.44
CA GLY A 406 -3.03 16.22 23.22
C GLY A 406 -3.68 17.40 22.51
N GLY A 407 -3.36 17.62 21.23
CA GLY A 407 -3.79 18.83 20.51
C GLY A 407 -3.14 20.11 21.05
N GLY A 408 -3.60 21.26 20.57
CA GLY A 408 -3.24 22.56 21.06
C GLY A 408 -2.37 23.38 20.10
N GLU A 409 -2.21 24.66 20.47
CA GLU A 409 -1.50 25.66 19.66
C GLU A 409 0.02 25.46 19.70
N PRO A 410 0.74 25.45 18.56
CA PRO A 410 2.17 25.20 18.50
C PRO A 410 3.00 26.14 19.37
N ARG A 411 2.67 27.45 19.40
CA ARG A 411 3.40 28.42 20.22
C ARG A 411 3.27 28.13 21.71
N GLN A 412 2.07 27.75 22.16
CA GLN A 412 1.83 27.47 23.57
C GLN A 412 2.57 26.17 23.99
N ILE A 413 2.58 25.18 23.10
CA ILE A 413 3.33 23.91 23.31
C ILE A 413 4.83 24.21 23.34
N ALA A 414 5.36 25.03 22.40
CA ALA A 414 6.76 25.41 22.34
C ALA A 414 7.19 26.14 23.63
N ALA A 415 6.39 27.12 24.11
CA ALA A 415 6.65 27.80 25.36
C ALA A 415 6.66 26.85 26.57
N ARG A 416 5.68 25.92 26.65
CA ARG A 416 5.62 24.90 27.70
C ARG A 416 6.83 23.95 27.70
N LEU A 417 7.38 23.67 26.51
CA LEU A 417 8.57 22.83 26.35
C LEU A 417 9.89 23.63 26.53
N GLY A 418 9.81 24.93 26.77
CA GLY A 418 10.97 25.80 26.93
C GLY A 418 11.71 26.08 25.61
N PHE A 419 11.01 26.03 24.48
CA PHE A 419 11.54 26.29 23.13
C PHE A 419 11.31 27.75 22.70
N GLU A 420 11.38 28.66 23.62
CA GLU A 420 11.33 30.09 23.26
C GLU A 420 12.55 30.41 22.39
N ALA A 421 12.33 31.09 21.26
CA ALA A 421 13.40 31.53 20.40
C ALA A 421 14.31 32.47 21.23
N LEU A 422 15.62 32.27 21.14
CA LEU A 422 16.58 33.24 21.69
C LEU A 422 16.35 34.58 20.99
N GLY A 423 16.20 35.65 21.76
CA GLY A 423 16.24 36.98 21.19
C GLY A 423 17.57 37.24 20.50
N ASP A 424 17.56 38.10 19.46
CA ASP A 424 18.78 38.37 18.68
C ASP A 424 19.96 38.77 19.58
N ALA A 425 19.72 39.57 20.63
CA ALA A 425 20.75 39.96 21.58
C ALA A 425 21.29 38.79 22.42
N GLU A 426 20.46 37.83 22.83
CA GLU A 426 20.91 36.60 23.53
C GLU A 426 21.70 35.67 22.62
N LEU A 427 21.29 35.55 21.36
CA LEU A 427 21.98 34.75 20.36
C LEU A 427 23.36 35.34 20.07
N GLU A 428 23.45 36.64 19.81
CA GLU A 428 24.71 37.35 19.58
C GLU A 428 25.64 37.21 20.78
N ALA A 429 25.13 37.38 22.00
CA ALA A 429 25.93 37.21 23.22
C ALA A 429 26.44 35.74 23.38
N ALA A 430 25.63 34.75 23.03
CA ALA A 430 26.05 33.34 23.07
C ALA A 430 27.12 33.01 22.02
N ILE A 431 27.03 33.60 20.82
CA ILE A 431 28.05 33.46 19.76
C ILE A 431 29.34 34.14 20.24
N ASP A 432 29.29 35.35 20.74
CA ASP A 432 30.46 36.09 21.25
C ASP A 432 31.17 35.32 22.39
N ALA A 433 30.40 34.77 23.31
CA ALA A 433 30.93 33.96 24.40
C ALA A 433 31.62 32.67 23.87
N ALA A 434 31.03 32.00 22.90
CA ALA A 434 31.60 30.81 22.29
C ALA A 434 32.93 31.13 21.54
N LEU A 435 32.97 32.23 20.78
CA LEU A 435 34.15 32.69 20.09
C LEU A 435 35.27 33.12 21.05
N ALA A 436 34.93 33.78 22.16
CA ALA A 436 35.87 34.16 23.19
C ALA A 436 36.45 32.95 23.97
N ALA A 437 35.65 31.89 24.15
CA ALA A 437 36.12 30.65 24.79
C ALA A 437 37.03 29.81 23.90
N HIS A 438 36.95 29.98 22.56
CA HIS A 438 37.68 29.16 21.58
C HIS A 438 38.48 30.03 20.57
N PRO A 439 39.40 30.88 21.04
CA PRO A 439 40.10 31.84 20.16
C PRO A 439 41.00 31.18 19.11
N ALA A 440 41.58 30.02 19.40
CA ALA A 440 42.42 29.33 18.47
C ALA A 440 41.60 28.74 17.29
N GLU A 441 40.48 28.14 17.58
CA GLU A 441 39.54 27.61 16.59
C GLU A 441 38.92 28.72 15.74
N TRP A 442 38.59 29.84 16.37
CA TRP A 442 38.10 31.02 15.67
C TRP A 442 39.17 31.60 14.71
N ALA A 443 40.43 31.68 15.12
CA ALA A 443 41.52 32.11 14.24
C ALA A 443 41.71 31.18 13.04
N ARG A 444 41.58 29.84 13.24
CA ARG A 444 41.63 28.84 12.16
C ARG A 444 40.47 29.00 11.19
N PHE A 445 39.26 29.23 11.71
CA PHE A 445 38.09 29.45 10.86
C PHE A 445 38.23 30.70 10.00
N LYS A 446 38.71 31.82 10.58
CA LYS A 446 39.06 33.04 9.85
C LYS A 446 40.14 32.80 8.80
N GLY A 447 41.10 31.92 9.06
CA GLY A 447 42.13 31.50 8.13
C GLY A 447 41.70 30.59 7.00
N GLY A 448 40.39 30.22 6.93
CA GLY A 448 39.83 29.42 5.83
C GLY A 448 39.58 27.93 6.14
N ASP A 449 39.85 27.47 7.37
CA ASP A 449 39.57 26.08 7.77
C ASP A 449 38.05 25.88 8.04
N ALA A 450 37.33 25.54 6.98
CA ALA A 450 35.85 25.34 7.03
C ALA A 450 35.43 24.19 7.97
N LYS A 451 36.31 23.23 8.30
CA LYS A 451 35.98 22.10 9.18
C LYS A 451 35.75 22.54 10.62
N VAL A 452 36.33 23.68 11.01
CA VAL A 452 36.15 24.26 12.36
C VAL A 452 34.79 24.90 12.56
N ALA A 453 34.07 25.26 11.49
CA ALA A 453 32.74 25.83 11.58
C ALA A 453 31.77 24.93 12.35
N GLN A 454 31.81 23.61 12.11
CA GLN A 454 30.96 22.63 12.81
C GLN A 454 31.25 22.56 14.32
N PHE A 455 32.51 22.71 14.71
CA PHE A 455 32.89 22.74 16.11
C PHE A 455 32.34 24.01 16.80
N LEU A 456 32.56 25.20 16.21
CA LEU A 456 32.08 26.47 16.77
C LEU A 456 30.53 26.48 16.84
N LEU A 457 29.86 25.98 15.80
CA LEU A 457 28.42 25.78 15.79
C LEU A 457 27.97 24.90 16.97
N GLY A 458 28.67 23.78 17.18
CA GLY A 458 28.39 22.85 18.28
C GLY A 458 28.52 23.51 19.66
N GLU A 459 29.51 24.38 19.86
CA GLU A 459 29.71 25.09 21.11
C GLU A 459 28.60 26.13 21.38
N VAL A 460 28.17 26.88 20.34
CA VAL A 460 27.00 27.77 20.45
C VAL A 460 25.73 27.00 20.75
N MET A 461 25.51 25.89 20.05
CA MET A 461 24.35 25.04 20.30
C MET A 461 24.33 24.46 21.73
N ARG A 462 25.51 24.10 22.26
CA ARG A 462 25.65 23.62 23.65
C ARG A 462 25.37 24.71 24.64
N ALA A 463 25.96 25.92 24.45
CA ALA A 463 25.77 27.08 25.33
C ALA A 463 24.31 27.52 25.39
N THR A 464 23.59 27.43 24.26
CA THR A 464 22.17 27.78 24.17
C THR A 464 21.22 26.61 24.49
N ARG A 465 21.74 25.45 24.89
CA ARG A 465 20.97 24.23 25.17
C ARG A 465 20.05 23.83 24.00
N GLY A 466 20.54 24.01 22.76
CA GLY A 466 19.78 23.70 21.54
C GLY A 466 18.68 24.71 21.19
N ARG A 467 18.60 25.88 21.89
CA ARG A 467 17.60 26.91 21.58
C ARG A 467 17.98 27.76 20.36
N ALA A 468 19.26 27.85 20.00
CA ALA A 468 19.71 28.56 18.82
C ALA A 468 19.35 27.82 17.53
N ASN A 469 19.04 28.57 16.47
CA ASN A 469 18.91 27.99 15.12
C ASN A 469 20.28 27.84 14.50
N GLY A 470 20.69 26.57 14.22
CA GLY A 470 21.99 26.25 13.65
C GLY A 470 22.29 26.94 12.31
N LYS A 471 21.27 27.22 11.47
CA LYS A 471 21.43 27.96 10.20
C LYS A 471 21.75 29.43 10.46
N VAL A 472 21.05 30.05 11.42
CA VAL A 472 21.28 31.44 11.80
C VAL A 472 22.67 31.61 12.45
N VAL A 473 23.04 30.69 13.33
CA VAL A 473 24.40 30.67 13.93
C VAL A 473 25.48 30.51 12.84
N ALA A 474 25.30 29.60 11.89
CA ALA A 474 26.26 29.38 10.79
C ALA A 474 26.38 30.64 9.92
N ALA A 475 25.27 31.30 9.57
CA ALA A 475 25.26 32.56 8.82
C ALA A 475 25.97 33.68 9.58
N SER A 476 25.71 33.79 10.89
CA SER A 476 26.36 34.82 11.74
C SER A 476 27.88 34.55 11.88
N LEU A 477 28.30 33.29 12.01
CA LEU A 477 29.72 32.93 12.02
C LEU A 477 30.43 33.27 10.70
N GLU A 478 29.80 33.03 9.55
CA GLU A 478 30.35 33.38 8.24
C GLU A 478 30.39 34.92 8.04
N ALA A 479 29.33 35.63 8.42
CA ALA A 479 29.30 37.07 8.35
C ALA A 479 30.41 37.77 9.19
N ARG A 480 30.79 37.17 10.33
CA ARG A 480 31.86 37.66 11.21
C ARG A 480 33.28 37.17 10.77
N ARG A 481 33.35 36.26 9.85
CA ARG A 481 34.61 35.76 9.27
C ARG A 481 35.22 36.78 8.32
N SER A 482 34.41 37.47 7.55
CA SER A 482 34.77 38.58 6.65
C SER A 482 35.09 39.87 7.42
#